data_67a5e7382501bb29391d540f2f259741
#
_entry.id   67a5e7382501bb29391d540f2f259741
#
_cell.length_a   1.000
_cell.length_b   1.000
_cell.length_c   1.000
_cell.angle_alpha   90.00
_cell.angle_beta   90.00
_cell.angle_gamma   90.00
#
_symmetry.space_group_name_H-M   'P 1'
#
loop_
_entity.id
_entity.type
_entity.pdbx_description
1 polymer ?
#
loop_
_entity_poly.entity_id
_entity_poly.type
_entity_poly.pdbx_seq_one_letter_code
_entity_poly.pdbx_strand_id
1 'polypeptide(L)'
;KAQAEAAEMRDAWLRARAETENVRRQAQVDISKAHKYAIEKFAEDLLPVKDALEQALATDETVPAQTLREGSDLTLKALTAAFGRAAIREVDPAGQKFDPHVHQAMSVVDSDLPPNTVVTVYQKGYVLNDRVLRPALVTVSKSRDGG
;
A
#
# COMPACT_ATOMS: atom_id res chain seq x y z
N LYS A 1 -8.98 -62.47 1.11
CA LYS A 1 -9.73 -61.36 0.55
C LYS A 1 -9.59 -60.07 1.43
N ALA A 2 -9.94 -60.14 2.72
CA ALA A 2 -9.81 -59.00 3.62
C ALA A 2 -8.36 -58.51 3.80
N GLN A 3 -7.36 -59.43 3.77
CA GLN A 3 -5.95 -59.06 3.85
C GLN A 3 -5.45 -58.35 2.59
N ALA A 4 -5.96 -58.78 1.39
CA ALA A 4 -5.64 -58.11 0.16
C ALA A 4 -6.22 -56.70 0.07
N GLU A 5 -7.44 -56.54 0.50
CA GLU A 5 -8.12 -55.21 0.59
C GLU A 5 -7.38 -54.30 1.57
N ALA A 6 -6.96 -54.81 2.74
CA ALA A 6 -6.19 -54.06 3.70
C ALA A 6 -4.83 -53.63 3.17
N ALA A 7 -4.16 -54.49 2.36
CA ALA A 7 -2.88 -54.18 1.71
C ALA A 7 -3.06 -53.07 0.65
N GLU A 8 -4.10 -53.16 -0.17
CA GLU A 8 -4.40 -52.13 -1.17
C GLU A 8 -4.71 -50.77 -0.52
N MET A 9 -5.49 -50.78 0.54
CA MET A 9 -5.82 -49.55 1.30
C MET A 9 -4.57 -48.95 1.93
N ARG A 10 -3.69 -49.78 2.45
CA ARG A 10 -2.43 -49.32 3.03
C ARG A 10 -1.53 -48.71 1.96
N ASP A 11 -1.41 -49.33 0.79
CA ASP A 11 -0.63 -48.80 -0.33
C ASP A 11 -1.20 -47.47 -0.83
N ALA A 12 -2.54 -47.39 -0.94
CA ALA A 12 -3.22 -46.17 -1.31
C ALA A 12 -2.97 -45.05 -0.27
N TRP A 13 -3.03 -45.38 1.01
CA TRP A 13 -2.75 -44.46 2.10
C TRP A 13 -1.31 -43.94 2.06
N LEU A 14 -0.34 -44.83 1.84
CA LEU A 14 1.08 -44.47 1.73
C LEU A 14 1.33 -43.54 0.55
N ARG A 15 0.72 -43.81 -0.60
CA ARG A 15 0.80 -42.95 -1.78
C ARG A 15 0.21 -41.56 -1.51
N ALA A 16 -1.01 -41.54 -0.96
CA ALA A 16 -1.68 -40.29 -0.63
C ALA A 16 -0.86 -39.45 0.37
N ARG A 17 -0.24 -40.11 1.37
CA ARG A 17 0.63 -39.45 2.32
C ARG A 17 1.88 -38.88 1.66
N ALA A 18 2.50 -39.63 0.74
CA ALA A 18 3.66 -39.17 -0.03
C ALA A 18 3.31 -37.97 -0.92
N GLU A 19 2.17 -38.03 -1.59
CA GLU A 19 1.65 -36.90 -2.41
C GLU A 19 1.40 -35.67 -1.55
N THR A 20 0.76 -35.84 -0.40
CA THR A 20 0.52 -34.73 0.55
C THR A 20 1.83 -34.07 1.00
N GLU A 21 2.85 -34.88 1.32
CA GLU A 21 4.14 -34.37 1.72
C GLU A 21 4.84 -33.61 0.58
N ASN A 22 4.75 -34.14 -0.65
CA ASN A 22 5.29 -33.45 -1.84
C ASN A 22 4.60 -32.11 -2.10
N VAL A 23 3.26 -32.08 -2.03
CA VAL A 23 2.47 -30.86 -2.19
C VAL A 23 2.83 -29.84 -1.10
N ARG A 24 2.95 -30.29 0.15
CA ARG A 24 3.35 -29.43 1.26
C ARG A 24 4.72 -28.81 1.05
N ARG A 25 5.69 -29.61 0.64
CA ARG A 25 7.04 -29.13 0.33
C ARG A 25 7.05 -28.13 -0.81
N GLN A 26 6.33 -28.43 -1.89
CA GLN A 26 6.21 -27.52 -3.04
C GLN A 26 5.52 -26.21 -2.62
N ALA A 27 4.47 -26.28 -1.82
CA ALA A 27 3.78 -25.10 -1.29
C ALA A 27 4.73 -24.21 -0.46
N GLN A 28 5.58 -24.81 0.38
CA GLN A 28 6.57 -24.05 1.17
C GLN A 28 7.60 -23.37 0.27
N VAL A 29 8.06 -24.03 -0.80
CA VAL A 29 8.97 -23.43 -1.78
C VAL A 29 8.29 -22.26 -2.48
N ASP A 30 7.04 -22.42 -2.90
CA ASP A 30 6.27 -21.39 -3.60
C ASP A 30 6.00 -20.18 -2.70
N ILE A 31 5.66 -20.41 -1.44
CA ILE A 31 5.48 -19.35 -0.44
C ILE A 31 6.79 -18.58 -0.22
N SER A 32 7.92 -19.29 -0.08
CA SER A 32 9.23 -18.65 0.07
C SER A 32 9.58 -17.78 -1.13
N LYS A 33 9.33 -18.26 -2.34
CA LYS A 33 9.53 -17.47 -3.58
C LYS A 33 8.61 -16.26 -3.63
N ALA A 34 7.33 -16.44 -3.28
CA ALA A 34 6.36 -15.37 -3.26
C ALA A 34 6.79 -14.26 -2.29
N HIS A 35 7.26 -14.62 -1.09
CA HIS A 35 7.81 -13.65 -0.13
C HIS A 35 9.06 -12.95 -0.65
N LYS A 36 9.99 -13.70 -1.22
CA LYS A 36 11.27 -13.19 -1.70
C LYS A 36 11.10 -12.14 -2.82
N TYR A 37 10.14 -12.38 -3.71
CA TYR A 37 9.91 -11.55 -4.88
C TYR A 37 8.61 -10.72 -4.82
N ALA A 38 7.99 -10.62 -3.63
CA ALA A 38 6.71 -9.92 -3.46
C ALA A 38 6.74 -8.46 -3.92
N ILE A 39 7.89 -7.79 -3.77
CA ILE A 39 8.04 -6.37 -4.11
C ILE A 39 8.70 -6.14 -5.47
N GLU A 40 9.00 -7.20 -6.24
CA GLU A 40 9.75 -7.09 -7.50
C GLU A 40 9.11 -6.08 -8.45
N LYS A 41 7.83 -6.26 -8.74
CA LYS A 41 7.09 -5.36 -9.64
C LYS A 41 7.04 -3.93 -9.13
N PHE A 42 6.80 -3.74 -7.83
CA PHE A 42 6.79 -2.42 -7.21
C PHE A 42 8.17 -1.77 -7.26
N ALA A 43 9.23 -2.55 -6.99
CA ALA A 43 10.60 -2.05 -7.08
C ALA A 43 10.94 -1.60 -8.51
N GLU A 44 10.58 -2.40 -9.53
CA GLU A 44 10.75 -2.01 -10.93
C GLU A 44 10.03 -0.69 -11.25
N ASP A 45 8.81 -0.53 -10.78
CA ASP A 45 8.02 0.69 -10.99
C ASP A 45 8.61 1.92 -10.30
N LEU A 46 9.44 1.74 -9.26
CA LEU A 46 10.12 2.83 -8.55
C LEU A 46 11.45 3.24 -9.20
N LEU A 47 12.05 2.41 -10.04
CA LEU A 47 13.32 2.73 -10.69
C LEU A 47 13.27 4.04 -11.50
N PRO A 48 12.24 4.29 -12.33
CA PRO A 48 12.15 5.57 -13.04
C PRO A 48 12.07 6.78 -12.12
N VAL A 49 11.46 6.64 -10.93
CA VAL A 49 11.39 7.71 -9.93
C VAL A 49 12.78 8.04 -9.40
N LYS A 50 13.56 7.01 -9.06
CA LYS A 50 14.95 7.19 -8.61
C LYS A 50 15.81 7.82 -9.69
N ASP A 51 15.68 7.34 -10.92
CA ASP A 51 16.45 7.86 -12.07
C ASP A 51 16.15 9.34 -12.30
N ALA A 52 14.87 9.75 -12.22
CA ALA A 52 14.46 11.14 -12.39
C ALA A 52 15.05 12.05 -11.30
N LEU A 53 15.09 11.57 -10.05
CA LEU A 53 15.70 12.31 -8.94
C LEU A 53 17.20 12.44 -9.10
N GLU A 54 17.89 11.37 -9.53
CA GLU A 54 19.33 11.43 -9.82
C GLU A 54 19.65 12.42 -10.94
N GLN A 55 18.82 12.43 -11.99
CA GLN A 55 18.94 13.37 -13.09
C GLN A 55 18.76 14.82 -12.62
N ALA A 56 17.75 15.06 -11.76
CA ALA A 56 17.51 16.38 -11.20
C ALA A 56 18.71 16.89 -10.36
N LEU A 57 19.32 16.00 -9.57
CA LEU A 57 20.49 16.34 -8.76
C LEU A 57 21.78 16.52 -9.56
N ALA A 58 21.85 15.91 -10.75
CA ALA A 58 23.00 16.06 -11.65
C ALA A 58 22.94 17.34 -12.47
N THR A 59 21.83 18.07 -12.47
CA THR A 59 21.71 19.32 -13.20
C THR A 59 22.53 20.42 -12.55
N ASP A 60 22.98 21.37 -13.40
CA ASP A 60 23.75 22.55 -12.99
C ASP A 60 22.83 23.49 -12.17
N GLU A 61 23.42 24.23 -11.25
CA GLU A 61 22.77 25.29 -10.46
C GLU A 61 22.13 26.40 -11.31
N THR A 62 22.56 26.53 -12.57
CA THR A 62 22.01 27.52 -13.52
C THR A 62 20.63 27.13 -14.08
N VAL A 63 20.16 25.91 -13.84
CA VAL A 63 18.82 25.47 -14.31
C VAL A 63 17.73 26.30 -13.63
N PRO A 64 16.78 26.87 -14.40
CA PRO A 64 15.70 27.66 -13.82
C PRO A 64 14.87 26.85 -12.81
N ALA A 65 14.46 27.50 -11.72
CA ALA A 65 13.62 26.89 -10.70
C ALA A 65 12.32 26.31 -11.27
N GLN A 66 11.76 26.96 -12.29
CA GLN A 66 10.55 26.47 -12.97
C GLN A 66 10.78 25.09 -13.60
N THR A 67 11.92 24.90 -14.26
CA THR A 67 12.27 23.60 -14.87
C THR A 67 12.42 22.51 -13.84
N LEU A 68 13.04 22.81 -12.69
CA LEU A 68 13.16 21.86 -11.58
C LEU A 68 11.78 21.52 -10.99
N ARG A 69 10.89 22.48 -10.88
CA ARG A 69 9.53 22.28 -10.39
C ARG A 69 8.74 21.38 -11.33
N GLU A 70 8.81 21.61 -12.62
CA GLU A 70 8.15 20.76 -13.63
C GLU A 70 8.69 19.33 -13.59
N GLY A 71 10.00 19.16 -13.46
CA GLY A 71 10.62 17.84 -13.29
C GLY A 71 10.16 17.14 -12.02
N SER A 72 10.03 17.88 -10.93
CA SER A 72 9.52 17.34 -9.66
C SER A 72 8.07 16.92 -9.75
N ASP A 73 7.24 17.69 -10.45
CA ASP A 73 5.83 17.35 -10.70
C ASP A 73 5.71 16.05 -11.51
N LEU A 74 6.51 15.90 -12.56
CA LEU A 74 6.54 14.67 -13.36
C LEU A 74 7.01 13.47 -12.54
N THR A 75 8.00 13.66 -11.68
CA THR A 75 8.50 12.62 -10.78
C THR A 75 7.42 12.19 -9.78
N LEU A 76 6.70 13.15 -9.21
CA LEU A 76 5.58 12.88 -8.31
C LEU A 76 4.47 12.09 -9.02
N LYS A 77 4.14 12.46 -10.24
CA LYS A 77 3.14 11.75 -11.05
C LYS A 77 3.59 10.30 -11.32
N ALA A 78 4.86 10.08 -11.61
CA ALA A 78 5.42 8.75 -11.79
C ALA A 78 5.31 7.90 -10.52
N LEU A 79 5.61 8.49 -9.36
CA LEU A 79 5.47 7.83 -8.06
C LEU A 79 4.01 7.49 -7.76
N THR A 80 3.11 8.43 -8.00
CA THR A 80 1.66 8.23 -7.81
C THR A 80 1.14 7.09 -8.68
N ALA A 81 1.59 7.01 -9.94
CA ALA A 81 1.22 5.92 -10.84
C ALA A 81 1.75 4.57 -10.35
N ALA A 82 2.99 4.52 -9.85
CA ALA A 82 3.57 3.32 -9.26
C ALA A 82 2.77 2.84 -8.04
N PHE A 83 2.36 3.77 -7.17
CA PHE A 83 1.50 3.48 -6.03
C PHE A 83 0.17 2.88 -6.47
N GLY A 84 -0.47 3.47 -7.49
CA GLY A 84 -1.73 2.97 -8.03
C GLY A 84 -1.62 1.54 -8.56
N ARG A 85 -0.54 1.22 -9.28
CA ARG A 85 -0.31 -0.15 -9.77
C ARG A 85 -0.06 -1.15 -8.64
N ALA A 86 0.47 -0.69 -7.51
CA ALA A 86 0.69 -1.52 -6.32
C ALA A 86 -0.54 -1.57 -5.39
N ALA A 87 -1.69 -1.04 -5.82
CA ALA A 87 -2.91 -0.94 -5.02
C ALA A 87 -2.74 -0.11 -3.74
N ILE A 88 -1.88 0.89 -3.79
CA ILE A 88 -1.72 1.89 -2.73
C ILE A 88 -2.56 3.10 -3.08
N ARG A 89 -3.54 3.40 -2.26
CA ARG A 89 -4.48 4.52 -2.44
C ARG A 89 -4.13 5.66 -1.49
N GLU A 90 -4.10 6.86 -2.03
CA GLU A 90 -3.92 8.08 -1.24
C GLU A 90 -5.23 8.47 -0.55
N VAL A 91 -5.13 8.91 0.70
CA VAL A 91 -6.23 9.46 1.48
C VAL A 91 -5.95 10.95 1.71
N ASP A 92 -6.67 11.79 0.99
CA ASP A 92 -6.62 13.25 1.08
C ASP A 92 -8.04 13.77 1.33
N PRO A 93 -8.52 13.76 2.59
CA PRO A 93 -9.93 13.96 2.89
C PRO A 93 -10.34 15.40 3.14
N ALA A 94 -9.62 16.39 2.65
CA ALA A 94 -9.97 17.80 2.85
C ALA A 94 -11.42 18.08 2.43
N GLY A 95 -12.20 18.66 3.33
CA GLY A 95 -13.61 18.97 3.08
C GLY A 95 -14.57 17.79 3.20
N GLN A 96 -14.07 16.60 3.47
CA GLN A 96 -14.88 15.39 3.64
C GLN A 96 -15.18 15.13 5.12
N LYS A 97 -16.18 14.30 5.38
CA LYS A 97 -16.51 13.88 6.73
C LYS A 97 -15.34 13.11 7.34
N PHE A 98 -15.06 13.38 8.61
CA PHE A 98 -14.04 12.64 9.36
C PHE A 98 -14.42 11.17 9.49
N ASP A 99 -13.48 10.30 9.14
CA ASP A 99 -13.60 8.84 9.24
C ASP A 99 -12.45 8.29 10.11
N PRO A 100 -12.75 7.84 11.35
CA PRO A 100 -11.71 7.38 12.26
C PRO A 100 -10.96 6.12 11.77
N HIS A 101 -11.47 5.41 10.77
CA HIS A 101 -10.78 4.23 10.20
C HIS A 101 -9.54 4.61 9.37
N VAL A 102 -9.57 5.77 8.73
CA VAL A 102 -8.51 6.20 7.80
C VAL A 102 -7.97 7.60 8.11
N HIS A 103 -8.54 8.29 9.09
CA HIS A 103 -8.08 9.61 9.52
C HIS A 103 -7.70 9.60 10.99
N GLN A 104 -6.74 10.43 11.35
CA GLN A 104 -6.37 10.70 12.74
C GLN A 104 -6.52 12.21 12.99
N ALA A 105 -7.41 12.58 13.89
CA ALA A 105 -7.60 13.97 14.28
C ALA A 105 -6.45 14.41 15.19
N MET A 106 -5.75 15.48 14.79
CA MET A 106 -4.72 16.12 15.63
C MET A 106 -5.34 17.13 16.58
N SER A 107 -6.35 17.85 16.11
CA SER A 107 -7.06 18.85 16.90
C SER A 107 -8.42 19.15 16.29
N VAL A 108 -9.27 19.75 17.10
CA VAL A 108 -10.57 20.27 16.69
C VAL A 108 -10.45 21.78 16.57
N VAL A 109 -10.89 22.34 15.46
CA VAL A 109 -10.76 23.76 15.15
C VAL A 109 -12.10 24.38 14.78
N ASP A 110 -12.22 25.68 14.98
CA ASP A 110 -13.38 26.44 14.53
C ASP A 110 -13.34 26.54 12.99
N SER A 111 -14.47 26.33 12.35
CA SER A 111 -14.60 26.37 10.91
C SER A 111 -16.03 26.65 10.48
N ASP A 112 -16.18 27.20 9.28
CA ASP A 112 -17.49 27.38 8.64
C ASP A 112 -18.04 26.07 8.07
N LEU A 113 -17.21 25.03 8.01
CA LEU A 113 -17.63 23.72 7.52
C LEU A 113 -18.61 23.03 8.48
N PRO A 114 -19.44 22.11 7.99
CA PRO A 114 -20.29 21.31 8.87
C PRO A 114 -19.49 20.64 9.99
N PRO A 115 -20.10 20.36 11.16
CA PRO A 115 -19.42 19.66 12.23
C PRO A 115 -18.81 18.33 11.78
N ASN A 116 -17.73 17.93 12.42
CA ASN A 116 -17.04 16.65 12.18
C ASN A 116 -16.54 16.49 10.72
N THR A 117 -16.12 17.61 10.14
CA THR A 117 -15.58 17.66 8.76
C THR A 117 -14.09 17.94 8.82
N VAL A 118 -13.32 17.31 7.95
CA VAL A 118 -11.87 17.54 7.83
C VAL A 118 -11.64 18.96 7.30
N VAL A 119 -10.96 19.78 8.07
CA VAL A 119 -10.63 21.16 7.70
C VAL A 119 -9.29 21.23 6.99
N THR A 120 -8.26 20.66 7.59
CA THR A 120 -6.89 20.69 7.06
C THR A 120 -6.30 19.29 7.10
N VAL A 121 -5.56 18.94 6.06
CA VAL A 121 -4.78 17.70 6.00
C VAL A 121 -3.31 18.09 6.18
N TYR A 122 -2.74 17.74 7.32
CA TYR A 122 -1.32 17.98 7.58
C TYR A 122 -0.45 16.96 6.88
N GLN A 123 -0.92 15.73 6.79
CA GLN A 123 -0.21 14.63 6.17
C GLN A 123 -1.23 13.67 5.58
N LYS A 124 -1.09 13.38 4.30
CA LYS A 124 -1.97 12.45 3.62
C LYS A 124 -1.78 11.04 4.17
N GLY A 125 -2.86 10.28 4.19
CA GLY A 125 -2.84 8.87 4.54
C GLY A 125 -2.68 7.98 3.32
N TYR A 126 -2.35 6.71 3.55
CA TYR A 126 -2.21 5.71 2.50
C TYR A 126 -2.79 4.37 2.94
N VAL A 127 -3.45 3.72 2.00
CA VAL A 127 -4.09 2.41 2.20
C VAL A 127 -3.59 1.45 1.13
N LEU A 128 -3.04 0.32 1.55
CA LEU A 128 -2.64 -0.78 0.67
C LEU A 128 -3.75 -1.82 0.64
N ASN A 129 -4.43 -1.97 -0.49
CA ASN A 129 -5.64 -2.80 -0.60
C ASN A 129 -6.66 -2.38 0.47
N ASP A 130 -6.87 -3.18 1.49
CA ASP A 130 -7.77 -2.91 2.62
C ASP A 130 -7.04 -2.56 3.93
N ARG A 131 -5.71 -2.47 3.90
CA ARG A 131 -4.89 -2.22 5.09
C ARG A 131 -4.39 -0.78 5.12
N VAL A 132 -4.68 -0.06 6.18
CA VAL A 132 -4.18 1.29 6.39
C VAL A 132 -2.68 1.23 6.69
N LEU A 133 -1.86 1.85 5.83
CA LEU A 133 -0.43 2.00 6.05
C LEU A 133 -0.14 3.11 7.06
N ARG A 134 -0.84 4.22 6.90
CA ARG A 134 -0.90 5.32 7.88
C ARG A 134 -2.18 6.10 7.66
N PRO A 135 -2.85 6.56 8.72
CA PRO A 135 -4.00 7.44 8.57
C PRO A 135 -3.59 8.83 8.11
N ALA A 136 -4.51 9.57 7.50
CA ALA A 136 -4.30 10.99 7.22
C ALA A 136 -4.35 11.78 8.53
N LEU A 137 -3.35 12.61 8.78
CA LEU A 137 -3.33 13.52 9.93
C LEU A 137 -4.11 14.78 9.58
N VAL A 138 -5.18 15.04 10.31
CA VAL A 138 -6.15 16.09 9.97
C VAL A 138 -6.54 16.94 11.17
N THR A 139 -7.06 18.14 10.90
CA THR A 139 -7.88 18.87 11.86
C THR A 139 -9.34 18.69 11.48
N VAL A 140 -10.21 18.70 12.47
CA VAL A 140 -11.64 18.46 12.32
C VAL A 140 -12.41 19.68 12.79
N SER A 141 -13.48 20.02 12.10
CA SER A 141 -14.36 21.12 12.48
C SER A 141 -15.08 20.82 13.77
N LYS A 142 -15.21 21.86 14.60
CA LYS A 142 -15.86 21.79 15.90
C LYS A 142 -17.36 21.55 15.74
N SER A 143 -17.93 20.74 16.63
CA SER A 143 -19.38 20.56 16.69
C SER A 143 -20.04 21.88 17.17
N ARG A 144 -21.02 22.34 16.40
CA ARG A 144 -21.76 23.56 16.75
C ARG A 144 -22.64 23.38 18.00
N ASP A 145 -23.03 22.14 18.31
CA ASP A 145 -23.92 21.84 19.43
C ASP A 145 -23.15 21.60 20.74
N GLY A 146 -21.84 21.62 20.72
CA GLY A 146 -20.99 21.45 21.90
C GLY A 146 -20.49 22.74 22.52
N GLY A 147 -21.01 23.86 22.09
CA GLY A 147 -20.76 25.20 22.67
C GLY A 147 -19.37 25.73 22.51
#